data_49235de7ab162f17d07dea77e9a676ea
#
_entry.id   49235de7ab162f17d07dea77e9a676ea
#
_cell.length_a   1.000
_cell.length_b   1.000
_cell.length_c   1.000
_cell.angle_alpha   90.00
_cell.angle_beta   90.00
_cell.angle_gamma   90.00
#
_symmetry.space_group_name_H-M   'P 1'
#
loop_
_entity.id
_entity.type
_entity.pdbx_description
1 polymer ?
#
loop_
_entity_poly.entity_id
_entity_poly.type
_entity_poly.pdbx_seq_one_letter_code
_entity_poly.pdbx_strand_id
1 'polypeptide(L)'
;MTRIYVPCDSSALALGADALAQSIESEAARRGIAIELVRNGSRGLLWLEPLVEVATAEGRIGYANVEESDVAALFDAGFIEGGEHASRVGVVDDIPYLKKQQRLTFARIGITDPLSVDDYVAHGGLEGLKQALQTDGDAACEALIESGLRGRGGAAFPAGIKWRTVRGAKAAQKYIVCNADEGDSGTFSDRLVMESDPYVLIEGMIIAGVVTGATVGYIYVRSEYPHSIATLEAAIAKARAAGWLGDSVLGSAVHRFELFVAKGAGAYVCGEETALLESLEGKRGIVRAKPPVPALVGLYGEPTVINNVITLATVPIIFARGAAFYKDFGMGRSRGTLPFQLAGNVKQGGLVELAFGVTLRELLYDYGGGTASGRPARAVQVGGPLGTYLPESQWDIPMDYEAYAAVGAVVGHGGIVVHDDTSNLAELAQYAMHFCALESCGKCTPCRIGSTRGVEVIGRIRNGDTSTRQVQLLRDLCDTMVSGSLCAMGGMTPFPVLSALDHFPEDFGLDNVHDLAPKAAAA
;
A
#
# COMPACT_ATOMS: atom_id res chain seq x y z
N MET A 1 4.91 34.71 -12.39
CA MET A 1 5.17 33.50 -13.15
C MET A 1 4.16 32.48 -12.66
N THR A 2 3.34 31.94 -13.54
CA THR A 2 2.30 30.99 -13.17
C THR A 2 2.91 29.62 -12.94
N ARG A 3 2.54 28.97 -11.83
CA ARG A 3 3.01 27.63 -11.51
C ARG A 3 2.03 26.59 -12.04
N ILE A 4 2.56 25.64 -12.81
CA ILE A 4 1.81 24.53 -13.41
C ILE A 4 2.38 23.22 -12.86
N TYR A 5 1.51 22.30 -12.49
CA TYR A 5 1.88 21.00 -11.93
C TYR A 5 1.47 19.89 -12.90
N VAL A 6 2.42 19.03 -13.22
CA VAL A 6 2.22 17.85 -14.08
C VAL A 6 2.76 16.64 -13.35
N PRO A 7 1.95 15.62 -13.05
CA PRO A 7 2.38 14.46 -12.27
C PRO A 7 3.54 13.70 -12.94
N CYS A 8 4.43 13.14 -12.13
CA CYS A 8 5.58 12.35 -12.59
C CYS A 8 5.69 10.96 -11.94
N ASP A 9 4.64 10.50 -11.28
CA ASP A 9 4.55 9.12 -10.81
C ASP A 9 4.24 8.14 -11.95
N SER A 10 4.48 6.85 -11.73
CA SER A 10 4.33 5.80 -12.74
C SER A 10 2.95 5.79 -13.41
N SER A 11 1.89 6.17 -12.70
CA SER A 11 0.53 6.18 -13.27
C SER A 11 0.37 7.26 -14.33
N ALA A 12 0.81 8.48 -14.04
CA ALA A 12 0.75 9.59 -14.96
C ALA A 12 1.74 9.42 -16.13
N LEU A 13 2.95 8.90 -15.83
CA LEU A 13 3.96 8.62 -16.87
C LEU A 13 3.46 7.60 -17.90
N ALA A 14 2.74 6.56 -17.45
CA ALA A 14 2.16 5.56 -18.34
C ALA A 14 1.10 6.14 -19.31
N LEU A 15 0.52 7.30 -18.95
CA LEU A 15 -0.46 8.02 -19.75
C LEU A 15 0.14 9.23 -20.51
N GLY A 16 1.48 9.33 -20.58
CA GLY A 16 2.17 10.32 -21.40
C GLY A 16 2.48 11.65 -20.72
N ALA A 17 2.48 11.72 -19.39
CA ALA A 17 2.71 12.97 -18.64
C ALA A 17 4.07 13.64 -18.94
N ASP A 18 5.10 12.90 -19.36
CA ASP A 18 6.38 13.49 -19.76
C ASP A 18 6.29 14.26 -21.07
N ALA A 19 5.66 13.67 -22.11
CA ALA A 19 5.43 14.34 -23.39
C ALA A 19 4.51 15.56 -23.19
N LEU A 20 3.48 15.43 -22.37
CA LEU A 20 2.59 16.51 -22.00
C LEU A 20 3.34 17.67 -21.31
N ALA A 21 4.22 17.39 -20.35
CA ALA A 21 5.03 18.39 -19.67
C ALA A 21 5.92 19.17 -20.64
N GLN A 22 6.61 18.45 -21.54
CA GLN A 22 7.45 19.06 -22.58
C GLN A 22 6.63 19.90 -23.57
N SER A 23 5.44 19.45 -23.94
CA SER A 23 4.54 20.20 -24.82
C SER A 23 4.05 21.51 -24.18
N ILE A 24 3.70 21.47 -22.87
CA ILE A 24 3.32 22.67 -22.10
C ILE A 24 4.47 23.69 -22.06
N GLU A 25 5.70 23.27 -21.76
CA GLU A 25 6.88 24.14 -21.75
C GLU A 25 7.15 24.75 -23.13
N SER A 26 7.08 23.91 -24.18
CA SER A 26 7.30 24.33 -25.57
C SER A 26 6.27 25.35 -26.04
N GLU A 27 5.00 25.14 -25.72
CA GLU A 27 3.91 26.04 -26.10
C GLU A 27 3.97 27.36 -25.31
N ALA A 28 4.30 27.33 -24.02
CA ALA A 28 4.54 28.52 -23.22
C ALA A 28 5.69 29.37 -23.81
N ALA A 29 6.80 28.72 -24.14
CA ALA A 29 7.94 29.39 -24.77
C ALA A 29 7.57 30.00 -26.13
N ARG A 30 6.84 29.27 -26.98
CA ARG A 30 6.35 29.74 -28.30
C ARG A 30 5.47 31.01 -28.17
N ARG A 31 4.69 31.09 -27.09
CA ARG A 31 3.81 32.23 -26.79
C ARG A 31 4.49 33.35 -26.02
N GLY A 32 5.73 33.15 -25.58
CA GLY A 32 6.44 34.14 -24.73
C GLY A 32 5.87 34.27 -23.33
N ILE A 33 5.24 33.18 -22.81
CA ILE A 33 4.63 33.13 -21.49
C ILE A 33 5.62 32.51 -20.50
N ALA A 34 5.91 33.19 -19.41
CA ALA A 34 6.78 32.66 -18.36
C ALA A 34 5.97 31.79 -17.38
N ILE A 35 6.31 30.50 -17.32
CA ILE A 35 5.74 29.51 -16.40
C ILE A 35 6.82 28.89 -15.52
N GLU A 36 6.42 28.36 -14.36
CA GLU A 36 7.21 27.44 -13.54
C GLU A 36 6.53 26.08 -13.58
N LEU A 37 7.13 25.09 -14.26
CA LEU A 37 6.62 23.73 -14.31
C LEU A 37 7.14 22.95 -13.10
N VAL A 38 6.23 22.39 -12.31
CA VAL A 38 6.54 21.52 -11.16
C VAL A 38 6.11 20.10 -11.47
N ARG A 39 7.01 19.14 -11.31
CA ARG A 39 6.71 17.72 -11.48
C ARG A 39 6.32 17.15 -10.11
N ASN A 40 5.03 17.21 -9.79
CA ASN A 40 4.47 16.65 -8.54
C ASN A 40 4.14 15.15 -8.70
N GLY A 41 3.61 14.51 -7.64
CA GLY A 41 3.01 13.19 -7.73
C GLY A 41 1.51 13.25 -8.06
N SER A 42 0.92 12.12 -8.42
CA SER A 42 -0.53 11.98 -8.56
C SER A 42 -1.25 12.22 -7.23
N ARG A 43 -2.43 12.84 -7.28
CA ARG A 43 -3.33 12.93 -6.13
C ARG A 43 -3.99 11.58 -5.77
N GLY A 44 -3.74 10.54 -6.57
CA GLY A 44 -4.41 9.24 -6.45
C GLY A 44 -5.80 9.18 -7.08
N LEU A 45 -6.15 10.14 -7.93
CA LEU A 45 -7.37 10.16 -8.75
C LEU A 45 -7.04 9.59 -10.13
N LEU A 46 -6.80 8.28 -10.20
CA LEU A 46 -6.22 7.64 -11.38
C LEU A 46 -7.10 7.77 -12.63
N TRP A 47 -8.40 7.92 -12.47
CA TRP A 47 -9.34 8.12 -13.59
C TRP A 47 -9.29 9.53 -14.21
N LEU A 48 -8.57 10.48 -13.58
CA LEU A 48 -8.38 11.84 -14.07
C LEU A 48 -6.97 12.08 -14.63
N GLU A 49 -6.08 11.09 -14.59
CA GLU A 49 -4.70 11.24 -15.02
C GLU A 49 -4.58 11.27 -16.56
N PRO A 50 -3.63 12.02 -17.13
CA PRO A 50 -2.82 13.02 -16.44
C PRO A 50 -3.67 14.22 -15.97
N LEU A 51 -3.56 14.54 -14.66
CA LEU A 51 -4.24 15.68 -14.07
C LEU A 51 -3.26 16.87 -14.00
N VAL A 52 -3.42 17.82 -14.91
CA VAL A 52 -2.64 19.07 -14.89
C VAL A 52 -3.30 20.05 -13.94
N GLU A 53 -2.52 20.65 -13.02
CA GLU A 53 -3.02 21.65 -12.08
C GLU A 53 -2.35 23.00 -12.35
N VAL A 54 -3.10 24.09 -12.28
CA VAL A 54 -2.60 25.46 -12.42
C VAL A 54 -2.86 26.24 -11.13
N ALA A 55 -1.84 26.87 -10.58
CA ALA A 55 -1.97 27.72 -9.39
C ALA A 55 -2.65 29.03 -9.76
N THR A 56 -3.78 29.33 -9.12
CA THR A 56 -4.55 30.55 -9.26
C THR A 56 -4.84 31.19 -7.91
N ALA A 57 -5.46 32.37 -7.89
CA ALA A 57 -5.90 33.00 -6.65
C ALA A 57 -7.01 32.22 -5.92
N GLU A 58 -7.75 31.36 -6.64
CA GLU A 58 -8.84 30.55 -6.10
C GLU A 58 -8.35 29.19 -5.57
N GLY A 59 -7.08 28.83 -5.82
CA GLY A 59 -6.50 27.54 -5.54
C GLY A 59 -5.89 26.90 -6.80
N ARG A 60 -5.62 25.61 -6.76
CA ARG A 60 -5.16 24.86 -7.94
C ARG A 60 -6.36 24.42 -8.77
N ILE A 61 -6.46 24.95 -9.99
CA ILE A 61 -7.48 24.52 -10.96
C ILE A 61 -6.95 23.29 -11.71
N GLY A 62 -7.73 22.22 -11.73
CA GLY A 62 -7.38 20.97 -12.40
C GLY A 62 -7.98 20.86 -13.80
N TYR A 63 -7.20 20.23 -14.67
CA TYR A 63 -7.58 19.80 -16.02
C TYR A 63 -7.26 18.32 -16.14
N ALA A 64 -8.28 17.50 -16.34
CA ALA A 64 -8.20 16.05 -16.30
C ALA A 64 -8.04 15.42 -17.69
N ASN A 65 -7.39 14.25 -17.73
CA ASN A 65 -7.20 13.45 -18.95
C ASN A 65 -6.60 14.28 -20.11
N VAL A 66 -5.63 15.15 -19.78
CA VAL A 66 -5.01 16.05 -20.76
C VAL A 66 -4.03 15.28 -21.61
N GLU A 67 -4.22 15.35 -22.92
CA GLU A 67 -3.29 14.82 -23.92
C GLU A 67 -2.39 15.94 -24.49
N GLU A 68 -1.27 15.55 -25.09
CA GLU A 68 -0.36 16.49 -25.76
C GLU A 68 -1.07 17.33 -26.83
N SER A 69 -2.03 16.74 -27.54
CA SER A 69 -2.85 17.40 -28.57
C SER A 69 -3.73 18.52 -28.04
N ASP A 70 -4.07 18.52 -26.73
CA ASP A 70 -4.95 19.51 -26.12
C ASP A 70 -4.22 20.80 -25.73
N VAL A 71 -2.88 20.75 -25.64
CA VAL A 71 -2.07 21.83 -25.05
C VAL A 71 -2.31 23.17 -25.72
N ALA A 72 -2.32 23.24 -27.05
CA ALA A 72 -2.55 24.50 -27.78
C ALA A 72 -3.94 25.08 -27.48
N ALA A 73 -4.99 24.25 -27.45
CA ALA A 73 -6.36 24.65 -27.14
C ALA A 73 -6.51 25.10 -25.67
N LEU A 74 -5.83 24.44 -24.73
CA LEU A 74 -5.78 24.87 -23.32
C LEU A 74 -5.18 26.28 -23.19
N PHE A 75 -4.06 26.55 -23.86
CA PHE A 75 -3.47 27.90 -23.85
C PHE A 75 -4.41 28.93 -24.49
N ASP A 76 -5.10 28.60 -25.60
CA ASP A 76 -6.09 29.48 -26.22
C ASP A 76 -7.29 29.78 -25.32
N ALA A 77 -7.64 28.81 -24.47
CA ALA A 77 -8.68 28.93 -23.45
C ALA A 77 -8.23 29.67 -22.18
N GLY A 78 -6.97 30.12 -22.10
CA GLY A 78 -6.44 30.83 -20.93
C GLY A 78 -6.23 29.94 -19.71
N PHE A 79 -5.85 28.68 -19.91
CA PHE A 79 -5.72 27.71 -18.80
C PHE A 79 -4.70 28.14 -17.73
N ILE A 80 -3.69 28.91 -18.09
CA ILE A 80 -2.70 29.47 -17.14
C ILE A 80 -3.31 30.41 -16.10
N GLU A 81 -4.52 30.90 -16.32
CA GLU A 81 -5.32 31.75 -15.43
C GLU A 81 -6.54 30.97 -14.90
N GLY A 82 -6.65 29.69 -15.15
CA GLY A 82 -7.78 28.84 -14.74
C GLY A 82 -8.97 28.89 -15.70
N GLY A 83 -8.75 29.25 -16.99
CA GLY A 83 -9.78 29.45 -18.00
C GLY A 83 -10.62 28.18 -18.27
N GLU A 84 -11.80 28.38 -18.86
CA GLU A 84 -12.77 27.33 -19.13
C GLU A 84 -12.35 26.45 -20.31
N HIS A 85 -12.34 25.12 -20.10
CA HIS A 85 -12.06 24.11 -21.11
C HIS A 85 -12.86 22.83 -20.80
N ALA A 86 -13.06 21.95 -21.78
CA ALA A 86 -13.81 20.70 -21.60
C ALA A 86 -13.18 19.74 -20.57
N SER A 87 -11.85 19.77 -20.42
CA SER A 87 -11.09 18.99 -19.43
C SER A 87 -11.09 19.60 -18.02
N ARG A 88 -11.58 20.84 -17.84
CA ARG A 88 -11.54 21.54 -16.56
C ARG A 88 -12.44 20.86 -15.53
N VAL A 89 -11.86 20.54 -14.37
CA VAL A 89 -12.58 19.92 -13.24
C VAL A 89 -12.80 20.86 -12.05
N GLY A 90 -12.36 22.13 -12.17
CA GLY A 90 -12.48 23.13 -11.11
C GLY A 90 -11.34 23.09 -10.12
N VAL A 91 -11.58 23.61 -8.91
CA VAL A 91 -10.59 23.57 -7.81
C VAL A 91 -10.36 22.12 -7.38
N VAL A 92 -9.12 21.66 -7.47
CA VAL A 92 -8.79 20.25 -7.23
C VAL A 92 -9.16 19.82 -5.81
N ASP A 93 -8.90 20.66 -4.81
CA ASP A 93 -9.20 20.34 -3.41
C ASP A 93 -10.72 20.31 -3.11
N ASP A 94 -11.56 20.84 -4.00
CA ASP A 94 -13.02 20.76 -3.91
C ASP A 94 -13.62 19.53 -4.58
N ILE A 95 -12.83 18.74 -5.32
CA ILE A 95 -13.30 17.47 -5.90
C ILE A 95 -13.82 16.58 -4.76
N PRO A 96 -15.09 16.13 -4.81
CA PRO A 96 -15.71 15.39 -3.70
C PRO A 96 -14.92 14.18 -3.22
N TYR A 97 -14.24 13.49 -4.13
CA TYR A 97 -13.37 12.36 -3.85
C TYR A 97 -12.20 12.73 -2.93
N LEU A 98 -11.60 13.92 -3.09
CA LEU A 98 -10.51 14.41 -2.23
C LEU A 98 -11.04 15.06 -0.95
N LYS A 99 -12.06 15.93 -1.10
CA LYS A 99 -12.59 16.76 -0.01
C LYS A 99 -13.13 15.94 1.17
N LYS A 100 -13.62 14.74 0.91
CA LYS A 100 -14.16 13.81 1.93
C LYS A 100 -13.09 12.96 2.61
N GLN A 101 -11.85 12.96 2.13
CA GLN A 101 -10.77 12.15 2.70
C GLN A 101 -10.19 12.75 3.98
N GLN A 102 -9.56 11.90 4.76
CA GLN A 102 -8.83 12.26 5.98
C GLN A 102 -7.34 11.95 5.77
N ARG A 103 -6.70 12.74 4.91
CA ARG A 103 -5.30 12.50 4.52
C ARG A 103 -4.34 12.89 5.64
N LEU A 104 -3.66 11.90 6.20
CA LEU A 104 -2.56 12.04 7.13
C LEU A 104 -1.23 11.69 6.46
N THR A 105 -1.08 10.44 6.05
CA THR A 105 0.14 9.93 5.39
C THR A 105 0.28 10.48 3.98
N PHE A 106 -0.84 10.69 3.29
CA PHE A 106 -0.91 11.21 1.92
C PHE A 106 -1.14 12.72 1.84
N ALA A 107 -0.98 13.47 2.93
CA ALA A 107 -1.30 14.89 2.97
C ALA A 107 -0.50 15.75 1.98
N ARG A 108 0.76 15.40 1.69
CA ARG A 108 1.63 16.13 0.74
C ARG A 108 1.61 15.58 -0.68
N ILE A 109 1.12 14.36 -0.87
CA ILE A 109 1.11 13.67 -2.16
C ILE A 109 0.22 14.43 -3.16
N GLY A 110 0.80 14.78 -4.30
CA GLY A 110 0.20 15.63 -5.31
C GLY A 110 0.39 17.15 -5.04
N ILE A 111 0.95 17.53 -3.90
CA ILE A 111 1.17 18.94 -3.52
C ILE A 111 2.61 19.35 -3.77
N THR A 112 3.57 18.54 -3.30
CA THR A 112 5.00 18.86 -3.33
C THR A 112 5.71 18.26 -4.54
N ASP A 113 6.85 18.84 -4.91
CA ASP A 113 7.85 18.21 -5.76
C ASP A 113 8.53 17.08 -4.97
N PRO A 114 8.42 15.81 -5.39
CA PRO A 114 8.98 14.65 -4.67
C PRO A 114 10.49 14.68 -4.53
N LEU A 115 11.19 15.47 -5.33
CA LEU A 115 12.65 15.59 -5.25
C LEU A 115 13.14 16.94 -4.68
N SER A 116 12.24 17.77 -4.14
CA SER A 116 12.59 19.03 -3.47
C SER A 116 12.59 18.87 -1.95
N VAL A 117 13.79 18.87 -1.34
CA VAL A 117 13.98 18.89 0.11
C VAL A 117 13.31 20.13 0.73
N ASP A 118 13.48 21.29 0.09
CA ASP A 118 12.95 22.57 0.59
C ASP A 118 11.43 22.57 0.56
N ASP A 119 10.83 22.01 -0.49
CA ASP A 119 9.36 21.92 -0.60
C ASP A 119 8.77 20.98 0.45
N TYR A 120 9.44 19.83 0.70
CA TYR A 120 9.07 18.93 1.79
C TYR A 120 9.09 19.63 3.15
N VAL A 121 10.17 20.36 3.46
CA VAL A 121 10.33 21.11 4.73
C VAL A 121 9.29 22.24 4.84
N ALA A 122 9.05 22.97 3.76
CA ALA A 122 8.05 24.06 3.72
C ALA A 122 6.62 23.54 4.00
N HIS A 123 6.35 22.27 3.71
CA HIS A 123 5.07 21.62 3.99
C HIS A 123 5.09 20.75 5.27
N GLY A 124 5.89 21.13 6.27
CA GLY A 124 5.91 20.55 7.61
C GLY A 124 6.74 19.27 7.74
N GLY A 125 7.62 19.00 6.78
CA GLY A 125 8.60 17.91 6.89
C GLY A 125 9.64 18.17 7.98
N LEU A 126 10.24 17.10 8.49
CA LEU A 126 11.24 17.03 9.57
C LEU A 126 10.74 17.40 10.97
N GLU A 127 9.52 17.84 11.16
CA GLU A 127 9.01 18.15 12.50
C GLU A 127 8.98 16.88 13.39
N GLY A 128 8.61 15.74 12.82
CA GLY A 128 8.63 14.44 13.51
C GLY A 128 10.06 14.02 13.90
N LEU A 129 11.01 14.15 13.00
CA LEU A 129 12.41 13.82 13.27
C LEU A 129 13.04 14.75 14.32
N LYS A 130 12.80 16.05 14.25
CA LYS A 130 13.25 17.01 15.27
C LYS A 130 12.73 16.64 16.66
N GLN A 131 11.46 16.25 16.75
CA GLN A 131 10.86 15.81 18.01
C GLN A 131 11.47 14.48 18.49
N ALA A 132 11.68 13.52 17.58
CA ALA A 132 12.29 12.23 17.92
C ALA A 132 13.72 12.37 18.46
N LEU A 133 14.51 13.29 17.89
CA LEU A 133 15.88 13.59 18.35
C LEU A 133 15.93 14.18 19.78
N GLN A 134 14.85 14.79 20.24
CA GLN A 134 14.73 15.38 21.58
C GLN A 134 14.06 14.43 22.59
N THR A 135 13.52 13.32 22.13
CA THR A 135 12.75 12.37 22.96
C THR A 135 13.65 11.18 23.33
N ASP A 136 13.61 10.78 24.61
CA ASP A 136 14.24 9.53 25.01
C ASP A 136 13.65 8.35 24.23
N GLY A 137 14.49 7.40 23.82
CA GLY A 137 14.06 6.34 22.93
C GLY A 137 13.04 5.36 23.57
N ASP A 138 13.05 5.17 24.89
CA ASP A 138 12.03 4.34 25.55
C ASP A 138 10.70 5.10 25.58
N ALA A 139 10.72 6.39 25.91
CA ALA A 139 9.55 7.26 25.82
C ALA A 139 9.01 7.35 24.37
N ALA A 140 9.87 7.37 23.37
CA ALA A 140 9.49 7.34 21.97
C ALA A 140 8.78 6.02 21.58
N CYS A 141 9.28 4.88 22.07
CA CYS A 141 8.61 3.59 21.88
C CYS A 141 7.23 3.56 22.55
N GLU A 142 7.10 4.10 23.76
CA GLU A 142 5.81 4.16 24.47
C GLU A 142 4.82 5.08 23.75
N ALA A 143 5.26 6.24 23.24
CA ALA A 143 4.41 7.12 22.43
C ALA A 143 3.89 6.40 21.16
N LEU A 144 4.74 5.60 20.51
CA LEU A 144 4.33 4.81 19.35
C LEU A 144 3.34 3.69 19.72
N ILE A 145 3.49 3.07 20.91
CA ILE A 145 2.53 2.09 21.44
C ILE A 145 1.20 2.78 21.76
N GLU A 146 1.24 3.94 22.44
CA GLU A 146 0.06 4.71 22.83
C GLU A 146 -0.74 5.18 21.60
N SER A 147 -0.07 5.55 20.51
CA SER A 147 -0.72 5.94 19.26
C SER A 147 -1.61 4.85 18.69
N GLY A 148 -1.36 3.59 19.06
CA GLY A 148 -2.07 2.43 18.51
C GLY A 148 -1.71 2.09 17.08
N LEU A 149 -0.59 2.61 16.53
CA LEU A 149 -0.14 2.28 15.18
C LEU A 149 0.14 0.78 15.05
N ARG A 150 -0.59 0.13 14.17
CA ARG A 150 -0.39 -1.27 13.75
C ARG A 150 0.22 -1.30 12.35
N GLY A 151 0.95 -2.36 12.03
CA GLY A 151 1.54 -2.55 10.70
C GLY A 151 0.50 -2.45 9.58
N ARG A 152 0.80 -1.66 8.55
CA ARG A 152 -0.07 -1.38 7.38
C ARG A 152 0.15 -2.35 6.21
N GLY A 153 1.13 -3.24 6.30
CA GLY A 153 1.41 -4.27 5.29
C GLY A 153 0.59 -5.57 5.46
N GLY A 154 -0.58 -5.51 6.12
CA GLY A 154 -1.53 -6.63 6.22
C GLY A 154 -1.50 -7.40 7.54
N ALA A 155 -0.36 -7.61 8.17
CA ALA A 155 -0.25 -8.39 9.42
C ALA A 155 -0.78 -7.68 10.67
N ALA A 156 -0.98 -6.37 10.62
CA ALA A 156 -1.56 -5.55 11.69
C ALA A 156 -0.92 -5.70 13.09
N PHE A 157 0.36 -6.09 13.18
CA PHE A 157 1.07 -6.19 14.45
C PHE A 157 1.42 -4.79 14.98
N PRO A 158 1.30 -4.50 16.32
CA PRO A 158 1.62 -3.19 16.88
C PRO A 158 3.08 -2.79 16.62
N ALA A 159 3.28 -1.67 15.91
CA ALA A 159 4.62 -1.23 15.48
C ALA A 159 5.53 -0.89 16.68
N GLY A 160 5.01 -0.19 17.68
CA GLY A 160 5.79 0.22 18.86
C GLY A 160 6.29 -0.95 19.70
N ILE A 161 5.55 -2.08 19.77
CA ILE A 161 6.03 -3.29 20.45
C ILE A 161 7.25 -3.88 19.72
N LYS A 162 7.21 -3.92 18.39
CA LYS A 162 8.35 -4.38 17.57
C LYS A 162 9.57 -3.50 17.81
N TRP A 163 9.40 -2.17 17.79
CA TRP A 163 10.49 -1.22 18.02
C TRP A 163 11.08 -1.33 19.42
N ARG A 164 10.24 -1.43 20.46
CA ARG A 164 10.68 -1.63 21.84
C ARG A 164 11.49 -2.93 22.00
N THR A 165 11.10 -4.00 21.33
CA THR A 165 11.84 -5.28 21.33
C THR A 165 13.24 -5.12 20.75
N VAL A 166 13.35 -4.47 19.57
CA VAL A 166 14.67 -4.22 18.94
C VAL A 166 15.50 -3.25 19.78
N ARG A 167 14.89 -2.19 20.34
CA ARG A 167 15.59 -1.25 21.21
C ARG A 167 16.22 -1.95 22.42
N GLY A 168 15.47 -2.82 23.09
CA GLY A 168 15.92 -3.56 24.28
C GLY A 168 16.94 -4.66 23.98
N ALA A 169 17.10 -5.08 22.74
CA ALA A 169 18.06 -6.12 22.37
C ALA A 169 19.51 -5.60 22.52
N LYS A 170 20.36 -6.42 23.15
CA LYS A 170 21.80 -6.11 23.33
C LYS A 170 22.56 -6.60 22.09
N ALA A 171 22.87 -5.70 21.18
CA ALA A 171 23.63 -5.95 19.98
C ALA A 171 24.47 -4.73 19.60
N ALA A 172 25.62 -4.95 18.98
CA ALA A 172 26.48 -3.87 18.50
C ALA A 172 25.93 -3.20 17.24
N GLN A 173 25.19 -3.96 16.43
CA GLN A 173 24.52 -3.50 15.22
C GLN A 173 23.03 -3.86 15.28
N LYS A 174 22.20 -2.95 14.79
CA LYS A 174 20.76 -3.16 14.58
C LYS A 174 20.37 -2.60 13.22
N TYR A 175 19.32 -3.11 12.62
CA TYR A 175 18.88 -2.71 11.29
C TYR A 175 17.42 -2.26 11.26
N ILE A 176 17.13 -1.33 10.35
CA ILE A 176 15.78 -0.99 9.94
C ILE A 176 15.59 -1.46 8.50
N VAL A 177 14.58 -2.27 8.26
CA VAL A 177 14.23 -2.72 6.91
C VAL A 177 12.81 -2.27 6.59
N CYS A 178 12.70 -1.44 5.55
CA CYS A 178 11.42 -1.12 4.95
C CYS A 178 11.05 -2.22 3.97
N ASN A 179 9.91 -2.86 4.20
CA ASN A 179 9.30 -3.78 3.25
C ASN A 179 8.50 -2.96 2.22
N ALA A 180 9.07 -2.78 1.04
CA ALA A 180 8.48 -2.12 -0.12
C ALA A 180 8.26 -3.11 -1.27
N ASP A 181 8.07 -4.40 -0.94
CA ASP A 181 7.66 -5.45 -1.87
C ASP A 181 6.14 -5.51 -1.97
N GLU A 182 5.53 -4.45 -2.51
CA GLU A 182 4.09 -4.30 -2.69
C GLU A 182 3.60 -5.20 -3.84
N GLY A 183 3.31 -6.46 -3.50
CA GLY A 183 2.97 -7.50 -4.47
C GLY A 183 1.48 -7.80 -4.60
N ASP A 184 0.63 -7.25 -3.73
CA ASP A 184 -0.80 -7.53 -3.73
C ASP A 184 -1.51 -6.92 -4.94
N SER A 185 -2.38 -7.71 -5.60
CA SER A 185 -3.22 -7.22 -6.69
C SER A 185 -4.13 -6.08 -6.20
N GLY A 186 -4.20 -5.02 -7.00
CA GLY A 186 -5.01 -3.83 -6.67
C GLY A 186 -4.34 -2.84 -5.72
N THR A 187 -3.12 -3.12 -5.20
CA THR A 187 -2.38 -2.19 -4.33
C THR A 187 -1.33 -1.39 -5.09
N PHE A 188 -1.16 -0.13 -4.68
CA PHE A 188 -0.19 0.82 -5.24
C PHE A 188 0.11 1.98 -4.27
N SER A 189 -0.31 1.90 -3.02
CA SER A 189 -0.13 2.98 -2.04
C SER A 189 1.32 3.17 -1.64
N ASP A 190 2.08 2.08 -1.49
CA ASP A 190 3.51 2.13 -1.21
C ASP A 190 4.27 2.78 -2.37
N ARG A 191 3.96 2.36 -3.61
CA ARG A 191 4.52 2.95 -4.82
C ARG A 191 4.24 4.46 -4.88
N LEU A 192 3.01 4.87 -4.61
CA LEU A 192 2.61 6.28 -4.66
C LEU A 192 3.36 7.12 -3.62
N VAL A 193 3.61 6.60 -2.41
CA VAL A 193 4.46 7.27 -1.42
C VAL A 193 5.91 7.38 -1.92
N MET A 194 6.49 6.28 -2.40
CA MET A 194 7.88 6.27 -2.86
C MET A 194 8.15 7.20 -4.05
N GLU A 195 7.16 7.39 -4.91
CA GLU A 195 7.28 8.22 -6.11
C GLU A 195 6.83 9.67 -5.91
N SER A 196 5.97 9.96 -4.91
CA SER A 196 5.32 11.26 -4.77
C SER A 196 5.64 12.01 -3.46
N ASP A 197 6.06 11.30 -2.40
CA ASP A 197 6.57 11.89 -1.14
C ASP A 197 7.63 10.97 -0.50
N PRO A 198 8.76 10.70 -1.19
CA PRO A 198 9.79 9.79 -0.69
C PRO A 198 10.40 10.27 0.63
N TYR A 199 10.37 11.56 0.90
CA TYR A 199 10.97 12.12 2.11
C TYR A 199 10.22 11.76 3.37
N VAL A 200 8.90 11.55 3.33
CA VAL A 200 8.15 11.08 4.52
C VAL A 200 8.58 9.66 4.92
N LEU A 201 8.87 8.81 3.94
CA LEU A 201 9.42 7.48 4.20
C LEU A 201 10.85 7.56 4.75
N ILE A 202 11.70 8.39 4.14
CA ILE A 202 13.09 8.59 4.58
C ILE A 202 13.11 9.13 6.02
N GLU A 203 12.28 10.12 6.35
CA GLU A 203 12.13 10.65 7.71
C GLU A 203 11.68 9.55 8.69
N GLY A 204 10.68 8.74 8.32
CA GLY A 204 10.21 7.62 9.15
C GLY A 204 11.28 6.56 9.39
N MET A 205 12.11 6.27 8.39
CA MET A 205 13.25 5.36 8.50
C MET A 205 14.33 5.91 9.47
N ILE A 206 14.63 7.21 9.38
CA ILE A 206 15.60 7.87 10.27
C ILE A 206 15.08 7.86 11.71
N ILE A 207 13.80 8.20 11.93
CA ILE A 207 13.18 8.14 13.26
C ILE A 207 13.27 6.73 13.84
N ALA A 208 12.99 5.69 13.03
CA ALA A 208 13.13 4.31 13.48
C ALA A 208 14.56 3.98 13.91
N GLY A 209 15.57 4.46 13.16
CA GLY A 209 16.99 4.32 13.51
C GLY A 209 17.32 5.00 14.84
N VAL A 210 16.95 6.27 14.98
CA VAL A 210 17.19 7.08 16.19
C VAL A 210 16.57 6.43 17.43
N VAL A 211 15.30 6.02 17.33
CA VAL A 211 14.54 5.46 18.47
C VAL A 211 15.06 4.08 18.88
N THR A 212 15.41 3.21 17.94
CA THR A 212 15.82 1.83 18.25
C THR A 212 17.31 1.65 18.46
N GLY A 213 18.11 2.67 18.06
CA GLY A 213 19.58 2.62 18.06
C GLY A 213 20.14 1.86 16.86
N ALA A 214 19.37 1.65 15.81
CA ALA A 214 19.86 1.13 14.54
C ALA A 214 20.59 2.21 13.76
N THR A 215 21.69 1.84 13.10
CA THR A 215 22.56 2.79 12.37
C THR A 215 22.51 2.60 10.85
N VAL A 216 21.86 1.55 10.38
CA VAL A 216 21.75 1.21 8.95
C VAL A 216 20.31 0.82 8.63
N GLY A 217 19.81 1.38 7.54
CA GLY A 217 18.49 1.06 6.98
C GLY A 217 18.56 0.60 5.53
N TYR A 218 17.63 -0.28 5.16
CA TYR A 218 17.41 -0.72 3.78
C TYR A 218 15.94 -0.55 3.41
N ILE A 219 15.66 0.02 2.24
CA ILE A 219 14.35 0.00 1.61
C ILE A 219 14.40 -1.11 0.57
N TYR A 220 13.75 -2.25 0.85
CA TYR A 220 13.68 -3.38 -0.07
C TYR A 220 12.52 -3.18 -1.02
N VAL A 221 12.82 -2.78 -2.26
CA VAL A 221 11.85 -2.44 -3.29
C VAL A 221 11.76 -3.56 -4.32
N ARG A 222 10.54 -3.96 -4.68
CA ARG A 222 10.34 -4.94 -5.75
C ARG A 222 10.94 -4.47 -7.08
N SER A 223 11.48 -5.42 -7.87
CA SER A 223 12.14 -5.12 -9.14
C SER A 223 11.23 -4.50 -10.20
N GLU A 224 9.92 -4.70 -10.07
CA GLU A 224 8.89 -4.19 -10.97
C GLU A 224 8.57 -2.70 -10.77
N TYR A 225 9.21 -2.04 -9.79
CA TYR A 225 9.06 -0.61 -9.51
C TYR A 225 10.36 0.19 -9.84
N PRO A 226 10.83 0.19 -11.11
CA PRO A 226 12.09 0.84 -11.45
C PRO A 226 12.06 2.36 -11.22
N HIS A 227 10.91 3.01 -11.41
CA HIS A 227 10.75 4.43 -11.16
C HIS A 227 10.82 4.76 -9.67
N SER A 228 10.17 3.99 -8.80
CA SER A 228 10.28 4.14 -7.34
C SER A 228 11.72 3.98 -6.85
N ILE A 229 12.48 3.00 -7.41
CA ILE A 229 13.90 2.80 -7.09
C ILE A 229 14.69 4.06 -7.44
N ALA A 230 14.55 4.59 -8.66
CA ALA A 230 15.27 5.77 -9.12
C ALA A 230 14.92 7.02 -8.28
N THR A 231 13.64 7.22 -7.96
CA THR A 231 13.17 8.34 -7.14
C THR A 231 13.74 8.27 -5.72
N LEU A 232 13.70 7.08 -5.09
CA LEU A 232 14.27 6.88 -3.75
C LEU A 232 15.77 7.11 -3.72
N GLU A 233 16.52 6.59 -4.69
CA GLU A 233 17.98 6.80 -4.77
C GLU A 233 18.32 8.29 -4.88
N ALA A 234 17.59 9.03 -5.74
CA ALA A 234 17.75 10.46 -5.90
C ALA A 234 17.36 11.24 -4.62
N ALA A 235 16.24 10.88 -3.97
CA ALA A 235 15.80 11.51 -2.73
C ALA A 235 16.78 11.24 -1.57
N ILE A 236 17.27 10.01 -1.43
CA ILE A 236 18.29 9.64 -0.42
C ILE A 236 19.58 10.45 -0.63
N ALA A 237 20.04 10.59 -1.87
CA ALA A 237 21.23 11.40 -2.17
C ALA A 237 21.05 12.87 -1.75
N LYS A 238 19.88 13.46 -2.04
CA LYS A 238 19.54 14.83 -1.63
C LYS A 238 19.38 14.96 -0.11
N ALA A 239 18.72 14.01 0.55
CA ALA A 239 18.60 13.98 2.01
C ALA A 239 19.98 13.88 2.69
N ARG A 240 20.90 13.08 2.13
CA ARG A 240 22.29 12.99 2.63
C ARG A 240 23.03 14.32 2.43
N ALA A 241 22.91 14.96 1.28
CA ALA A 241 23.51 16.28 1.02
C ALA A 241 22.95 17.37 1.95
N ALA A 242 21.68 17.25 2.37
CA ALA A 242 21.03 18.13 3.33
C ALA A 242 21.35 17.80 4.81
N GLY A 243 22.21 16.79 5.08
CA GLY A 243 22.64 16.42 6.43
C GLY A 243 21.59 15.63 7.24
N TRP A 244 20.62 14.99 6.59
CA TRP A 244 19.63 14.15 7.29
C TRP A 244 20.18 12.74 7.56
N LEU A 245 21.14 12.29 6.75
CA LEU A 245 21.76 10.97 6.78
C LEU A 245 23.26 11.07 6.95
N GLY A 246 23.91 9.99 7.37
CA GLY A 246 25.35 9.89 7.57
C GLY A 246 25.73 9.81 9.04
N ASP A 247 26.98 10.23 9.36
CA ASP A 247 27.56 10.15 10.70
C ASP A 247 26.89 11.08 11.73
N SER A 248 26.06 12.03 11.25
CA SER A 248 25.43 13.04 12.09
C SER A 248 24.04 13.41 11.53
N VAL A 249 22.99 12.83 12.10
CA VAL A 249 21.60 13.12 11.71
C VAL A 249 21.22 14.52 12.17
N LEU A 250 20.96 15.44 11.24
CA LEU A 250 20.62 16.86 11.51
C LEU A 250 21.58 17.54 12.50
N GLY A 251 22.88 17.23 12.43
CA GLY A 251 23.89 17.79 13.34
C GLY A 251 23.94 17.13 14.72
N SER A 252 23.24 16.05 14.97
CA SER A 252 23.29 15.31 16.23
C SER A 252 24.67 14.71 16.47
N ALA A 253 25.20 14.90 17.66
CA ALA A 253 26.49 14.32 18.05
C ALA A 253 26.42 12.81 18.39
N VAL A 254 25.23 12.27 18.56
CA VAL A 254 25.03 10.91 19.07
C VAL A 254 24.26 9.99 18.11
N HIS A 255 23.57 10.56 17.11
CA HIS A 255 22.77 9.77 16.17
C HIS A 255 23.41 9.79 14.78
N ARG A 256 23.67 8.61 14.26
CA ARG A 256 24.09 8.36 12.89
C ARG A 256 23.12 7.40 12.24
N PHE A 257 22.85 7.57 10.97
CA PHE A 257 22.00 6.64 10.21
C PHE A 257 22.32 6.69 8.72
N GLU A 258 22.58 5.54 8.14
CA GLU A 258 22.76 5.37 6.70
C GLU A 258 21.58 4.61 6.09
N LEU A 259 21.16 5.01 4.90
CA LEU A 259 20.01 4.45 4.20
C LEU A 259 20.37 4.07 2.77
N PHE A 260 19.92 2.87 2.38
CA PHE A 260 20.17 2.29 1.07
C PHE A 260 18.89 1.71 0.46
N VAL A 261 18.79 1.76 -0.87
CA VAL A 261 17.78 1.01 -1.62
C VAL A 261 18.35 -0.36 -1.94
N ALA A 262 17.55 -1.40 -1.70
CA ALA A 262 17.84 -2.77 -2.10
C ALA A 262 16.77 -3.23 -3.08
N LYS A 263 17.20 -3.66 -4.27
CA LYS A 263 16.30 -4.14 -5.32
C LYS A 263 15.99 -5.61 -5.13
N GLY A 264 14.70 -5.97 -5.08
CA GLY A 264 14.22 -7.34 -5.11
C GLY A 264 14.48 -8.04 -6.45
N ALA A 265 14.15 -9.33 -6.52
CA ALA A 265 14.37 -10.17 -7.70
C ALA A 265 13.05 -10.70 -8.32
N GLY A 266 11.91 -10.05 -8.05
CA GLY A 266 10.63 -10.38 -8.67
C GLY A 266 9.90 -11.59 -8.06
N ALA A 267 10.02 -11.82 -6.75
CA ALA A 267 9.33 -12.91 -6.07
C ALA A 267 8.35 -12.35 -5.01
N TYR A 268 7.05 -12.60 -5.20
CA TYR A 268 5.99 -12.18 -4.25
C TYR A 268 6.26 -12.65 -2.82
N VAL A 269 6.80 -13.86 -2.66
CA VAL A 269 7.12 -14.41 -1.33
C VAL A 269 8.10 -13.54 -0.55
N CYS A 270 8.89 -12.67 -1.20
CA CYS A 270 9.81 -11.75 -0.54
C CYS A 270 9.09 -10.56 0.12
N GLY A 271 7.77 -10.43 -0.02
CA GLY A 271 6.92 -9.63 0.87
C GLY A 271 6.77 -10.22 2.28
N GLU A 272 7.01 -11.53 2.46
CA GLU A 272 7.11 -12.12 3.80
C GLU A 272 8.43 -11.69 4.46
N GLU A 273 8.36 -11.20 5.70
CA GLU A 273 9.50 -10.53 6.38
C GLU A 273 10.79 -11.33 6.42
N THR A 274 10.72 -12.67 6.58
CA THR A 274 11.93 -13.51 6.67
C THR A 274 12.45 -13.94 5.30
N ALA A 275 11.58 -14.15 4.32
CA ALA A 275 11.97 -14.38 2.93
C ALA A 275 12.65 -13.11 2.34
N LEU A 276 12.15 -11.93 2.69
CA LEU A 276 12.79 -10.65 2.38
C LEU A 276 14.22 -10.59 2.94
N LEU A 277 14.42 -10.96 4.21
CA LEU A 277 15.74 -10.98 4.82
C LEU A 277 16.71 -11.94 4.12
N GLU A 278 16.26 -13.15 3.76
CA GLU A 278 17.07 -14.10 2.98
C GLU A 278 17.48 -13.49 1.63
N SER A 279 16.55 -12.83 0.93
CA SER A 279 16.83 -12.15 -0.33
C SER A 279 17.82 -11.00 -0.14
N LEU A 280 17.66 -10.18 0.89
CA LEU A 280 18.56 -9.07 1.21
C LEU A 280 19.98 -9.55 1.58
N GLU A 281 20.10 -10.75 2.15
CA GLU A 281 21.36 -11.44 2.41
C GLU A 281 21.97 -12.12 1.17
N GLY A 282 21.37 -11.94 -0.03
CA GLY A 282 21.85 -12.53 -1.28
C GLY A 282 21.52 -14.00 -1.46
N LYS A 283 20.56 -14.51 -0.70
CA LYS A 283 20.10 -15.91 -0.75
C LYS A 283 18.76 -16.01 -1.47
N ARG A 284 18.33 -17.23 -1.78
CA ARG A 284 16.97 -17.46 -2.25
C ARG A 284 15.96 -17.05 -1.17
N GLY A 285 14.90 -16.34 -1.57
CA GLY A 285 13.80 -15.95 -0.68
C GLY A 285 13.03 -17.14 -0.14
N ILE A 286 13.42 -17.62 1.02
CA ILE A 286 12.80 -18.77 1.70
C ILE A 286 12.43 -18.34 3.12
N VAL A 287 11.22 -18.65 3.55
CA VAL A 287 10.70 -18.33 4.88
C VAL A 287 11.53 -18.98 5.97
N ARG A 288 11.89 -18.23 7.01
CA ARG A 288 12.51 -18.77 8.23
C ARG A 288 11.43 -19.26 9.20
N ALA A 289 11.71 -20.33 9.94
CA ALA A 289 10.85 -20.73 11.05
C ALA A 289 10.92 -19.69 12.18
N LYS A 290 9.80 -19.42 12.82
CA LYS A 290 9.68 -18.54 13.98
C LYS A 290 9.20 -19.36 15.18
N PRO A 291 9.74 -19.20 16.39
CA PRO A 291 10.84 -18.33 16.81
C PRO A 291 12.22 -18.78 16.32
N PRO A 292 13.26 -17.90 16.31
CA PRO A 292 13.23 -16.50 16.74
C PRO A 292 12.55 -15.57 15.74
N VAL A 293 12.00 -14.45 16.24
CA VAL A 293 11.44 -13.38 15.39
C VAL A 293 12.54 -12.44 14.92
N PRO A 294 12.39 -11.75 13.78
CA PRO A 294 13.39 -10.83 13.24
C PRO A 294 13.80 -9.68 14.19
N ALA A 295 12.90 -9.29 15.09
CA ALA A 295 13.20 -8.29 16.11
C ALA A 295 14.35 -8.71 17.07
N LEU A 296 14.65 -10.01 17.16
CA LEU A 296 15.75 -10.58 17.95
C LEU A 296 16.86 -11.12 17.07
N VAL A 297 16.52 -11.82 15.98
CA VAL A 297 17.48 -12.44 15.04
C VAL A 297 16.96 -12.21 13.61
N GLY A 298 17.34 -11.09 13.03
CA GLY A 298 16.91 -10.62 11.72
C GLY A 298 18.01 -10.63 10.66
N LEU A 299 18.28 -9.48 10.07
CA LEU A 299 19.28 -9.30 9.01
C LEU A 299 20.70 -9.61 9.53
N TYR A 300 21.40 -10.52 8.85
CA TYR A 300 22.72 -11.01 9.25
C TYR A 300 22.79 -11.57 10.67
N GLY A 301 21.66 -12.02 11.21
CA GLY A 301 21.56 -12.52 12.59
C GLY A 301 21.36 -11.44 13.65
N GLU A 302 21.28 -10.18 13.28
CA GLU A 302 21.19 -9.04 14.19
C GLU A 302 19.73 -8.56 14.37
N PRO A 303 19.38 -7.91 15.50
CA PRO A 303 18.03 -7.39 15.74
C PRO A 303 17.60 -6.43 14.64
N THR A 304 16.43 -6.68 14.06
CA THR A 304 15.95 -5.93 12.88
C THR A 304 14.49 -5.52 13.04
N VAL A 305 14.20 -4.22 12.87
CA VAL A 305 12.85 -3.76 12.65
C VAL A 305 12.49 -3.97 11.17
N ILE A 306 11.40 -4.67 10.90
CA ILE A 306 10.83 -4.74 9.56
C ILE A 306 9.44 -4.13 9.60
N ASN A 307 9.22 -3.05 8.84
CA ASN A 307 7.93 -2.39 8.68
C ASN A 307 7.67 -2.10 7.20
N ASN A 308 6.39 -2.08 6.82
CA ASN A 308 5.93 -1.66 5.50
C ASN A 308 6.10 -0.14 5.31
N VAL A 309 6.09 0.33 4.05
CA VAL A 309 6.23 1.75 3.65
C VAL A 309 5.23 2.65 4.38
N ILE A 310 3.92 2.35 4.32
CA ILE A 310 2.88 3.18 4.94
C ILE A 310 3.06 3.25 6.46
N THR A 311 3.48 2.15 7.10
CA THR A 311 3.76 2.15 8.54
C THR A 311 4.85 3.15 8.88
N LEU A 312 5.97 3.13 8.15
CA LEU A 312 7.11 4.04 8.37
C LEU A 312 6.76 5.47 7.99
N ALA A 313 6.06 5.70 6.88
CA ALA A 313 5.61 7.02 6.45
C ALA A 313 4.60 7.68 7.42
N THR A 314 3.91 6.88 8.24
CA THR A 314 2.98 7.37 9.28
C THR A 314 3.72 7.87 10.54
N VAL A 315 4.91 7.33 10.81
CA VAL A 315 5.66 7.64 12.04
C VAL A 315 5.98 9.13 12.20
N PRO A 316 6.45 9.87 11.19
CA PRO A 316 6.70 11.31 11.30
C PRO A 316 5.51 12.11 11.83
N ILE A 317 4.29 11.73 11.42
CA ILE A 317 3.05 12.38 11.83
C ILE A 317 2.78 12.19 13.32
N ILE A 318 3.00 10.97 13.82
CA ILE A 318 2.82 10.64 15.24
C ILE A 318 3.80 11.44 16.10
N PHE A 319 5.06 11.55 15.69
CA PHE A 319 6.05 12.33 16.43
C PHE A 319 5.82 13.84 16.33
N ALA A 320 5.39 14.35 15.16
CA ALA A 320 5.09 15.76 14.97
C ALA A 320 3.82 16.23 15.70
N ARG A 321 2.75 15.41 15.71
CA ARG A 321 1.42 15.77 16.18
C ARG A 321 1.06 15.16 17.54
N GLY A 322 1.83 14.17 18.00
CA GLY A 322 1.60 13.41 19.23
C GLY A 322 0.74 12.16 19.04
N ALA A 323 0.92 11.20 19.96
CA ALA A 323 0.22 9.92 19.95
C ALA A 323 -1.30 10.08 20.08
N ALA A 324 -1.77 10.98 20.92
CA ALA A 324 -3.19 11.25 21.14
C ALA A 324 -3.88 11.72 19.84
N PHE A 325 -3.25 12.65 19.10
CA PHE A 325 -3.77 13.11 17.82
C PHE A 325 -4.03 11.96 16.84
N TYR A 326 -3.05 11.06 16.69
CA TYR A 326 -3.19 9.92 15.77
C TYR A 326 -4.26 8.92 16.25
N LYS A 327 -4.33 8.69 17.56
CA LYS A 327 -5.26 7.76 18.19
C LYS A 327 -6.72 8.20 18.07
N ASP A 328 -6.99 9.49 17.88
CA ASP A 328 -8.34 10.02 17.70
C ASP A 328 -8.98 9.57 16.37
N PHE A 329 -8.17 9.15 15.40
CA PHE A 329 -8.66 8.55 14.16
C PHE A 329 -8.88 7.04 14.33
N GLY A 330 -9.88 6.53 13.61
CA GLY A 330 -10.20 5.09 13.59
C GLY A 330 -11.10 4.64 14.75
N MET A 331 -11.23 3.34 14.90
CA MET A 331 -12.12 2.71 15.87
C MET A 331 -11.44 1.56 16.61
N GLY A 332 -11.98 1.19 17.78
CA GLY A 332 -11.51 0.03 18.55
C GLY A 332 -10.00 0.01 18.73
N ARG A 333 -9.36 -1.06 18.26
CA ARG A 333 -7.89 -1.23 18.23
C ARG A 333 -7.26 -0.82 16.89
N SER A 334 -8.07 -0.53 15.87
CA SER A 334 -7.63 -0.06 14.56
C SER A 334 -7.57 1.46 14.56
N ARG A 335 -6.41 2.02 14.92
CA ARG A 335 -6.22 3.46 15.08
C ARG A 335 -5.51 4.07 13.87
N GLY A 336 -5.75 5.37 13.66
CA GLY A 336 -5.23 6.13 12.55
C GLY A 336 -6.02 5.93 11.27
N THR A 337 -5.34 6.18 10.15
CA THR A 337 -5.89 6.05 8.80
C THR A 337 -5.29 4.85 8.06
N LEU A 338 -5.96 4.45 6.97
CA LEU A 338 -5.46 3.48 6.00
C LEU A 338 -5.72 4.02 4.58
N PRO A 339 -4.76 3.90 3.64
CA PRO A 339 -5.03 4.13 2.23
C PRO A 339 -5.80 2.93 1.66
N PHE A 340 -7.08 3.14 1.32
CA PHE A 340 -7.88 2.19 0.57
C PHE A 340 -7.67 2.41 -0.92
N GLN A 341 -7.41 1.34 -1.64
CA GLN A 341 -7.04 1.38 -3.05
C GLN A 341 -8.13 0.68 -3.86
N LEU A 342 -8.89 1.48 -4.62
CA LEU A 342 -10.03 1.00 -5.41
C LEU A 342 -9.55 0.57 -6.79
N ALA A 343 -9.71 -0.71 -7.09
CA ALA A 343 -9.25 -1.33 -8.33
C ALA A 343 -10.29 -2.35 -8.88
N GLY A 344 -9.99 -2.96 -10.01
CA GLY A 344 -10.90 -3.87 -10.70
C GLY A 344 -11.99 -3.12 -11.47
N ASN A 345 -13.21 -3.63 -11.47
CA ASN A 345 -14.33 -3.04 -12.18
C ASN A 345 -14.98 -1.92 -11.36
N VAL A 346 -14.27 -0.81 -11.18
CA VAL A 346 -14.74 0.38 -10.47
C VAL A 346 -14.63 1.60 -11.37
N LYS A 347 -15.63 2.49 -11.31
CA LYS A 347 -15.71 3.66 -12.20
C LYS A 347 -14.64 4.72 -11.88
N GLN A 348 -14.40 4.98 -10.60
CA GLN A 348 -13.41 5.94 -10.11
C GLN A 348 -12.34 5.19 -9.31
N GLY A 349 -11.46 4.48 -10.04
CA GLY A 349 -10.33 3.77 -9.44
C GLY A 349 -9.27 4.74 -8.93
N GLY A 350 -8.73 4.48 -7.74
CA GLY A 350 -7.74 5.37 -7.15
C GLY A 350 -7.51 5.10 -5.67
N LEU A 351 -6.93 6.08 -4.98
CA LEU A 351 -6.58 5.97 -3.57
C LEU A 351 -7.45 6.87 -2.70
N VAL A 352 -7.99 6.30 -1.63
CA VAL A 352 -8.80 6.98 -0.62
C VAL A 352 -8.16 6.77 0.76
N GLU A 353 -7.59 7.81 1.37
CA GLU A 353 -7.12 7.72 2.75
C GLU A 353 -8.22 8.15 3.72
N LEU A 354 -8.64 7.22 4.58
CA LEU A 354 -9.66 7.43 5.62
C LEU A 354 -9.27 6.77 6.92
N ALA A 355 -9.86 7.24 8.01
CA ALA A 355 -9.84 6.55 9.29
C ALA A 355 -10.51 5.17 9.17
N PHE A 356 -10.06 4.20 9.96
CA PHE A 356 -10.73 2.91 10.07
C PHE A 356 -12.18 3.09 10.50
N GLY A 357 -13.08 2.24 9.99
CA GLY A 357 -14.50 2.27 10.28
C GLY A 357 -15.40 2.62 9.10
N VAL A 358 -14.83 3.15 8.00
CA VAL A 358 -15.56 3.27 6.73
C VAL A 358 -16.03 1.90 6.26
N THR A 359 -17.18 1.82 5.61
CA THR A 359 -17.69 0.57 5.06
C THR A 359 -17.22 0.34 3.63
N LEU A 360 -17.21 -0.93 3.21
CA LEU A 360 -16.89 -1.28 1.83
C LEU A 360 -17.93 -0.69 0.86
N ARG A 361 -19.21 -0.60 1.27
CA ARG A 361 -20.27 0.01 0.48
C ARG A 361 -20.01 1.50 0.22
N GLU A 362 -19.60 2.26 1.24
CA GLU A 362 -19.23 3.68 1.09
C GLU A 362 -18.03 3.83 0.15
N LEU A 363 -16.99 2.98 0.30
CA LEU A 363 -15.83 3.01 -0.59
C LEU A 363 -16.21 2.73 -2.05
N LEU A 364 -17.08 1.75 -2.31
CA LEU A 364 -17.47 1.37 -3.66
C LEU A 364 -18.38 2.42 -4.32
N TYR A 365 -19.36 2.98 -3.60
CA TYR A 365 -20.36 3.84 -4.20
C TYR A 365 -20.11 5.32 -4.01
N ASP A 366 -19.72 5.77 -2.81
CA ASP A 366 -19.56 7.21 -2.51
C ASP A 366 -18.21 7.76 -3.01
N TYR A 367 -17.21 6.88 -3.11
CA TYR A 367 -15.91 7.20 -3.70
C TYR A 367 -15.74 6.58 -5.08
N GLY A 368 -15.93 5.27 -5.21
CA GLY A 368 -15.71 4.54 -6.46
C GLY A 368 -16.73 4.83 -7.55
N GLY A 369 -17.90 5.39 -7.21
CA GLY A 369 -18.98 5.71 -8.16
C GLY A 369 -19.64 4.47 -8.77
N GLY A 370 -19.52 3.29 -8.14
CA GLY A 370 -20.00 2.01 -8.61
C GLY A 370 -19.09 1.35 -9.63
N THR A 371 -19.63 0.37 -10.37
CA THR A 371 -18.85 -0.38 -11.38
C THR A 371 -18.60 0.43 -12.65
N ALA A 372 -17.44 0.23 -13.27
CA ALA A 372 -17.11 0.86 -14.55
C ALA A 372 -17.99 0.35 -15.71
N SER A 373 -18.41 -0.93 -15.64
CA SER A 373 -19.31 -1.54 -16.63
C SER A 373 -20.75 -1.05 -16.52
N GLY A 374 -21.14 -0.41 -15.41
CA GLY A 374 -22.53 -0.07 -15.11
C GLY A 374 -23.40 -1.27 -14.72
N ARG A 375 -22.83 -2.47 -14.65
CA ARG A 375 -23.49 -3.71 -14.21
C ARG A 375 -23.49 -3.79 -12.67
N PRO A 376 -24.37 -4.56 -12.03
CA PRO A 376 -24.33 -4.78 -10.59
C PRO A 376 -22.96 -5.32 -10.14
N ALA A 377 -22.41 -4.77 -9.08
CA ALA A 377 -21.28 -5.38 -8.40
C ALA A 377 -21.74 -6.69 -7.74
N ARG A 378 -20.94 -7.74 -7.86
CA ARG A 378 -21.26 -9.09 -7.35
C ARG A 378 -20.45 -9.47 -6.14
N ALA A 379 -19.15 -9.23 -6.22
CA ALA A 379 -18.21 -9.55 -5.17
C ALA A 379 -17.11 -8.49 -5.09
N VAL A 380 -16.54 -8.32 -3.92
CA VAL A 380 -15.36 -7.46 -3.72
C VAL A 380 -14.29 -8.26 -3.01
N GLN A 381 -13.11 -8.38 -3.62
CA GLN A 381 -11.95 -9.00 -2.98
C GLN A 381 -11.23 -7.97 -2.11
N VAL A 382 -10.98 -8.30 -0.85
CA VAL A 382 -10.25 -7.46 0.10
C VAL A 382 -9.12 -8.27 0.73
N GLY A 383 -7.93 -7.67 0.84
CA GLY A 383 -6.76 -8.32 1.42
C GLY A 383 -5.76 -8.90 0.40
N GLY A 384 -5.75 -8.38 -0.82
CA GLY A 384 -4.84 -8.80 -1.89
C GLY A 384 -5.25 -10.11 -2.57
N PRO A 385 -4.35 -10.76 -3.33
CA PRO A 385 -4.67 -11.98 -4.11
C PRO A 385 -5.04 -13.18 -3.23
N LEU A 386 -4.66 -13.16 -1.96
CA LEU A 386 -4.99 -14.17 -0.95
C LEU A 386 -6.13 -13.72 -0.02
N GLY A 387 -6.78 -12.61 -0.36
CA GLY A 387 -7.90 -12.04 0.39
C GLY A 387 -9.23 -12.70 0.07
N THR A 388 -10.24 -12.36 0.87
CA THR A 388 -11.58 -12.93 0.84
C THR A 388 -12.47 -12.24 -0.19
N TYR A 389 -13.29 -12.99 -0.92
CA TYR A 389 -14.40 -12.45 -1.71
C TYR A 389 -15.61 -12.20 -0.82
N LEU A 390 -15.96 -10.93 -0.65
CA LEU A 390 -17.10 -10.51 0.18
C LEU A 390 -18.35 -10.33 -0.68
N PRO A 391 -19.47 -11.02 -0.35
CA PRO A 391 -20.77 -10.80 -0.99
C PRO A 391 -21.39 -9.48 -0.51
N GLU A 392 -22.39 -8.96 -1.23
CA GLU A 392 -23.05 -7.69 -0.91
C GLU A 392 -23.57 -7.61 0.53
N SER A 393 -24.03 -8.73 1.10
CA SER A 393 -24.52 -8.82 2.47
C SER A 393 -23.47 -8.47 3.55
N GLN A 394 -22.20 -8.44 3.19
CA GLN A 394 -21.08 -8.13 4.09
C GLN A 394 -20.44 -6.76 3.84
N TRP A 395 -20.95 -5.95 2.88
CA TRP A 395 -20.32 -4.67 2.53
C TRP A 395 -20.56 -3.55 3.54
N ASP A 396 -21.46 -3.73 4.49
CA ASP A 396 -21.73 -2.76 5.57
C ASP A 396 -20.89 -3.03 6.83
N ILE A 397 -20.01 -4.05 6.81
CA ILE A 397 -19.03 -4.32 7.87
C ILE A 397 -17.99 -3.20 7.84
N PRO A 398 -17.69 -2.54 8.99
CA PRO A 398 -16.67 -1.51 9.03
C PRO A 398 -15.28 -2.07 8.69
N MET A 399 -14.52 -1.35 7.89
CA MET A 399 -13.13 -1.66 7.58
C MET A 399 -12.29 -1.53 8.85
N ASP A 400 -12.23 -2.62 9.60
CA ASP A 400 -11.55 -2.78 10.89
C ASP A 400 -10.97 -4.18 10.97
N TYR A 401 -9.78 -4.33 11.54
CA TYR A 401 -9.08 -5.62 11.57
C TYR A 401 -9.86 -6.69 12.32
N GLU A 402 -10.47 -6.34 13.43
CA GLU A 402 -11.23 -7.26 14.27
C GLU A 402 -12.59 -7.60 13.63
N ALA A 403 -13.28 -6.61 13.05
CA ALA A 403 -14.57 -6.82 12.39
C ALA A 403 -14.43 -7.75 11.16
N TYR A 404 -13.38 -7.55 10.36
CA TYR A 404 -13.09 -8.43 9.22
C TYR A 404 -12.68 -9.83 9.65
N ALA A 405 -11.84 -9.95 10.68
CA ALA A 405 -11.45 -11.26 11.22
C ALA A 405 -12.67 -12.07 11.72
N ALA A 406 -13.68 -11.39 12.30
CA ALA A 406 -14.91 -12.05 12.77
C ALA A 406 -15.74 -12.72 11.65
N VAL A 407 -15.57 -12.30 10.40
CA VAL A 407 -16.21 -12.90 9.22
C VAL A 407 -15.25 -13.71 8.35
N GLY A 408 -14.09 -14.07 8.89
CA GLY A 408 -13.07 -14.85 8.17
C GLY A 408 -12.36 -14.08 7.06
N ALA A 409 -12.40 -12.74 7.11
CA ALA A 409 -11.77 -11.87 6.13
C ALA A 409 -10.57 -11.11 6.74
N VAL A 410 -9.82 -10.44 5.89
CA VAL A 410 -8.69 -9.57 6.27
C VAL A 410 -8.77 -8.24 5.53
N VAL A 411 -8.44 -7.16 6.22
CA VAL A 411 -8.32 -5.83 5.57
C VAL A 411 -7.08 -5.76 4.67
N GLY A 412 -6.05 -6.53 5.01
CA GLY A 412 -4.80 -6.56 4.26
C GLY A 412 -4.08 -5.21 4.24
N HIS A 413 -3.53 -4.86 3.08
CA HIS A 413 -2.87 -3.59 2.79
C HIS A 413 -3.84 -2.51 2.25
N GLY A 414 -5.15 -2.72 2.36
CA GLY A 414 -6.17 -1.80 1.88
C GLY A 414 -6.50 -1.91 0.39
N GLY A 415 -6.03 -2.95 -0.28
CA GLY A 415 -6.40 -3.25 -1.67
C GLY A 415 -7.83 -3.79 -1.77
N ILE A 416 -8.62 -3.20 -2.66
CA ILE A 416 -10.04 -3.52 -2.90
C ILE A 416 -10.21 -3.75 -4.39
N VAL A 417 -10.55 -4.98 -4.78
CA VAL A 417 -10.78 -5.35 -6.19
C VAL A 417 -12.25 -5.68 -6.41
N VAL A 418 -12.91 -4.87 -7.22
CA VAL A 418 -14.35 -4.97 -7.50
C VAL A 418 -14.60 -5.90 -8.67
N HIS A 419 -15.55 -6.81 -8.51
CA HIS A 419 -16.04 -7.74 -9.54
C HIS A 419 -17.52 -7.51 -9.80
N ASP A 420 -17.91 -7.42 -11.07
CA ASP A 420 -19.32 -7.36 -11.46
C ASP A 420 -19.93 -8.75 -11.67
N ASP A 421 -21.20 -8.79 -12.08
CA ASP A 421 -21.99 -10.02 -12.27
C ASP A 421 -21.56 -10.90 -13.45
N THR A 422 -20.54 -10.48 -14.22
CA THR A 422 -19.93 -11.31 -15.28
C THR A 422 -18.77 -12.17 -14.76
N SER A 423 -18.29 -11.90 -13.55
CA SER A 423 -17.13 -12.60 -12.98
C SER A 423 -17.54 -13.99 -12.46
N ASN A 424 -16.73 -15.00 -12.75
CA ASN A 424 -16.87 -16.36 -12.22
C ASN A 424 -15.92 -16.56 -11.03
N LEU A 425 -16.47 -16.68 -9.81
CA LEU A 425 -15.68 -16.75 -8.59
C LEU A 425 -14.94 -18.09 -8.41
N ALA A 426 -15.41 -19.17 -9.03
CA ALA A 426 -14.69 -20.44 -9.04
C ALA A 426 -13.41 -20.36 -9.91
N GLU A 427 -13.47 -19.60 -11.00
CA GLU A 427 -12.29 -19.33 -11.82
C GLU A 427 -11.26 -18.47 -11.08
N LEU A 428 -11.74 -17.41 -10.42
CA LEU A 428 -10.89 -16.54 -9.61
C LEU A 428 -10.27 -17.28 -8.41
N ALA A 429 -11.03 -18.17 -7.75
CA ALA A 429 -10.51 -19.04 -6.69
C ALA A 429 -9.42 -19.99 -7.21
N GLN A 430 -9.59 -20.58 -8.39
CA GLN A 430 -8.57 -21.41 -9.03
C GLN A 430 -7.33 -20.60 -9.37
N TYR A 431 -7.50 -19.37 -9.87
CA TYR A 431 -6.41 -18.45 -10.16
C TYR A 431 -5.60 -18.10 -8.90
N ALA A 432 -6.28 -17.77 -7.79
CA ALA A 432 -5.62 -17.48 -6.51
C ALA A 432 -4.78 -18.69 -6.01
N MET A 433 -5.33 -19.89 -6.10
CA MET A 433 -4.61 -21.12 -5.75
C MET A 433 -3.40 -21.36 -6.67
N HIS A 434 -3.55 -21.10 -7.98
CA HIS A 434 -2.47 -21.22 -8.97
C HIS A 434 -1.37 -20.16 -8.73
N PHE A 435 -1.75 -18.92 -8.42
CA PHE A 435 -0.81 -17.87 -8.03
C PHE A 435 0.07 -18.33 -6.85
N CYS A 436 -0.55 -18.90 -5.80
CA CYS A 436 0.21 -19.45 -4.68
C CYS A 436 1.12 -20.62 -5.08
N ALA A 437 0.68 -21.48 -6.00
CA ALA A 437 1.49 -22.58 -6.49
C ALA A 437 2.77 -22.11 -7.19
N LEU A 438 2.68 -20.99 -7.93
CA LEU A 438 3.83 -20.37 -8.61
C LEU A 438 4.76 -19.63 -7.64
N GLU A 439 4.19 -18.89 -6.68
CA GLU A 439 4.92 -18.01 -5.78
C GLU A 439 5.43 -18.69 -4.50
N SER A 440 5.02 -19.92 -4.23
CA SER A 440 5.46 -20.68 -3.04
C SER A 440 6.97 -20.80 -2.99
N CYS A 441 7.59 -20.43 -1.85
CA CYS A 441 9.03 -20.66 -1.62
C CYS A 441 9.40 -22.15 -1.61
N GLY A 442 8.41 -23.04 -1.49
CA GLY A 442 8.57 -24.50 -1.50
C GLY A 442 9.02 -25.13 -0.19
N LYS A 443 9.17 -24.35 0.90
CA LYS A 443 9.71 -24.85 2.17
C LYS A 443 8.76 -25.81 2.89
N CYS A 444 7.51 -25.43 3.10
CA CYS A 444 6.55 -26.25 3.82
C CYS A 444 5.64 -27.04 2.89
N THR A 445 5.37 -28.30 3.22
CA THR A 445 4.58 -29.22 2.41
C THR A 445 3.13 -28.76 2.20
N PRO A 446 2.41 -28.24 3.23
CA PRO A 446 1.03 -27.78 3.06
C PRO A 446 0.87 -26.73 1.95
N CYS A 447 1.72 -25.69 1.94
CA CYS A 447 1.72 -24.69 0.89
C CYS A 447 2.17 -25.27 -0.47
N ARG A 448 3.37 -25.85 -0.54
CA ARG A 448 3.95 -26.32 -1.81
C ARG A 448 3.10 -27.36 -2.54
N ILE A 449 2.60 -28.36 -1.82
CA ILE A 449 1.81 -29.45 -2.41
C ILE A 449 0.33 -29.07 -2.42
N GLY A 450 -0.16 -28.42 -1.35
CA GLY A 450 -1.56 -28.06 -1.20
C GLY A 450 -2.05 -27.10 -2.29
N SER A 451 -1.28 -26.07 -2.62
CA SER A 451 -1.67 -25.14 -3.67
C SER A 451 -1.76 -25.82 -5.05
N THR A 452 -0.78 -26.67 -5.40
CA THR A 452 -0.81 -27.43 -6.66
C THR A 452 -1.99 -28.40 -6.72
N ARG A 453 -2.24 -29.16 -5.65
CA ARG A 453 -3.38 -30.07 -5.58
C ARG A 453 -4.71 -29.33 -5.55
N GLY A 454 -4.77 -28.16 -4.91
CA GLY A 454 -5.94 -27.31 -4.89
C GLY A 454 -6.35 -26.87 -6.30
N VAL A 455 -5.42 -26.41 -7.12
CA VAL A 455 -5.68 -26.08 -8.54
C VAL A 455 -6.33 -27.26 -9.27
N GLU A 456 -5.81 -28.48 -9.08
CA GLU A 456 -6.34 -29.69 -9.73
C GLU A 456 -7.75 -30.04 -9.25
N VAL A 457 -7.99 -29.95 -7.92
CA VAL A 457 -9.30 -30.27 -7.33
C VAL A 457 -10.35 -29.27 -7.79
N ILE A 458 -10.06 -27.96 -7.75
CA ILE A 458 -10.97 -26.93 -8.26
C ILE A 458 -11.23 -27.16 -9.75
N GLY A 459 -10.19 -27.46 -10.54
CA GLY A 459 -10.35 -27.77 -11.95
C GLY A 459 -11.27 -28.95 -12.23
N ARG A 460 -11.24 -30.02 -11.41
CA ARG A 460 -12.19 -31.16 -11.53
C ARG A 460 -13.62 -30.73 -11.22
N ILE A 461 -13.84 -29.94 -10.16
CA ILE A 461 -15.15 -29.43 -9.79
C ILE A 461 -15.71 -28.57 -10.93
N ARG A 462 -14.95 -27.64 -11.45
CA ARG A 462 -15.34 -26.79 -12.61
C ARG A 462 -15.62 -27.58 -13.88
N ASN A 463 -15.00 -28.74 -14.05
CA ASN A 463 -15.24 -29.66 -15.16
C ASN A 463 -16.37 -30.67 -14.90
N GLY A 464 -17.18 -30.47 -13.85
CA GLY A 464 -18.40 -31.19 -13.58
C GLY A 464 -18.33 -32.33 -12.54
N ASP A 465 -17.16 -32.57 -11.90
CA ASP A 465 -17.10 -33.48 -10.74
C ASP A 465 -17.51 -32.75 -9.46
N THR A 466 -18.80 -32.47 -9.33
CA THR A 466 -19.41 -31.77 -8.19
C THR A 466 -19.76 -32.71 -7.02
N SER A 467 -19.16 -33.91 -6.98
CA SER A 467 -19.42 -34.86 -5.91
C SER A 467 -19.04 -34.31 -4.54
N THR A 468 -19.84 -34.63 -3.51
CA THR A 468 -19.57 -34.28 -2.11
C THR A 468 -18.13 -34.63 -1.70
N ARG A 469 -17.60 -35.73 -2.25
CA ARG A 469 -16.21 -36.16 -1.99
C ARG A 469 -15.18 -35.14 -2.51
N GLN A 470 -15.37 -34.54 -3.69
CA GLN A 470 -14.42 -33.57 -4.25
C GLN A 470 -14.48 -32.25 -3.49
N VAL A 471 -15.68 -31.79 -3.14
CA VAL A 471 -15.87 -30.58 -2.34
C VAL A 471 -15.25 -30.74 -0.95
N GLN A 472 -15.49 -31.89 -0.29
CA GLN A 472 -14.88 -32.18 1.01
C GLN A 472 -13.34 -32.24 0.91
N LEU A 473 -12.81 -32.88 -0.14
CA LEU A 473 -11.35 -32.93 -0.37
C LEU A 473 -10.76 -31.52 -0.51
N LEU A 474 -11.45 -30.60 -1.20
CA LEU A 474 -11.01 -29.20 -1.32
C LEU A 474 -10.98 -28.52 0.04
N ARG A 475 -12.01 -28.69 0.88
CA ARG A 475 -12.06 -28.16 2.25
C ARG A 475 -10.95 -28.72 3.13
N ASP A 476 -10.77 -30.05 3.15
CA ASP A 476 -9.72 -30.72 3.95
C ASP A 476 -8.31 -30.24 3.55
N LEU A 477 -8.11 -29.99 2.24
CA LEU A 477 -6.86 -29.44 1.71
C LEU A 477 -6.64 -28.00 2.18
N CYS A 478 -7.67 -27.16 2.12
CA CYS A 478 -7.66 -25.80 2.62
C CYS A 478 -7.36 -25.76 4.13
N ASP A 479 -8.02 -26.58 4.93
CA ASP A 479 -7.80 -26.68 6.38
C ASP A 479 -6.36 -27.11 6.70
N THR A 480 -5.81 -28.04 5.92
CA THR A 480 -4.41 -28.47 6.03
C THR A 480 -3.45 -27.31 5.74
N MET A 481 -3.75 -26.50 4.72
CA MET A 481 -2.92 -25.33 4.37
C MET A 481 -2.99 -24.25 5.45
N VAL A 482 -4.18 -23.92 5.95
CA VAL A 482 -4.37 -22.94 7.03
C VAL A 482 -3.58 -23.35 8.27
N SER A 483 -3.74 -24.61 8.70
CA SER A 483 -3.18 -25.10 9.97
C SER A 483 -1.69 -25.44 9.92
N GLY A 484 -1.18 -25.81 8.75
CA GLY A 484 0.18 -26.39 8.63
C GLY A 484 1.19 -25.53 7.89
N SER A 485 0.81 -24.39 7.28
CA SER A 485 1.74 -23.52 6.56
C SER A 485 2.59 -22.68 7.51
N LEU A 486 3.86 -22.46 7.15
CA LEU A 486 4.81 -21.71 7.98
C LEU A 486 4.60 -20.19 7.94
N CYS A 487 3.94 -19.65 6.92
CA CYS A 487 3.71 -18.22 6.77
C CYS A 487 2.30 -17.92 6.24
N ALA A 488 1.93 -16.65 6.30
CA ALA A 488 0.62 -16.17 5.85
C ALA A 488 0.32 -16.51 4.39
N MET A 489 1.32 -16.53 3.50
CA MET A 489 1.09 -16.88 2.10
C MET A 489 0.36 -18.21 1.94
N GLY A 490 0.90 -19.30 2.49
CA GLY A 490 0.24 -20.61 2.44
C GLY A 490 -1.00 -20.71 3.32
N GLY A 491 -1.00 -20.02 4.47
CA GLY A 491 -2.12 -20.02 5.41
C GLY A 491 -3.35 -19.23 4.93
N MET A 492 -3.15 -18.22 4.08
CA MET A 492 -4.24 -17.38 3.56
C MET A 492 -4.70 -17.78 2.16
N THR A 493 -3.92 -18.56 1.41
CA THR A 493 -4.33 -19.06 0.09
C THR A 493 -5.72 -19.69 0.06
N PRO A 494 -6.16 -20.42 1.12
CA PRO A 494 -7.52 -20.93 1.23
C PRO A 494 -8.64 -19.86 1.29
N PHE A 495 -8.37 -18.63 1.71
CA PHE A 495 -9.41 -17.63 1.96
C PHE A 495 -10.23 -17.26 0.71
N PRO A 496 -9.61 -16.92 -0.44
CA PRO A 496 -10.38 -16.68 -1.66
C PRO A 496 -11.11 -17.93 -2.16
N VAL A 497 -10.55 -19.12 -1.91
CA VAL A 497 -11.17 -20.39 -2.32
C VAL A 497 -12.41 -20.69 -1.49
N LEU A 498 -12.28 -20.63 -0.17
CA LEU A 498 -13.40 -20.93 0.74
C LEU A 498 -14.51 -19.90 0.63
N SER A 499 -14.16 -18.59 0.57
CA SER A 499 -15.19 -17.55 0.41
C SER A 499 -15.93 -17.64 -0.93
N ALA A 500 -15.22 -17.95 -2.01
CA ALA A 500 -15.88 -18.20 -3.29
C ALA A 500 -16.82 -19.40 -3.22
N LEU A 501 -16.37 -20.51 -2.62
CA LEU A 501 -17.17 -21.73 -2.46
C LEU A 501 -18.40 -21.52 -1.56
N ASP A 502 -18.25 -20.74 -0.48
CA ASP A 502 -19.30 -20.55 0.52
C ASP A 502 -20.35 -19.52 0.09
N HIS A 503 -19.96 -18.48 -0.64
CA HIS A 503 -20.82 -17.38 -1.01
C HIS A 503 -21.32 -17.43 -2.47
N PHE A 504 -20.64 -18.18 -3.33
CA PHE A 504 -20.92 -18.26 -4.78
C PHE A 504 -20.85 -19.72 -5.28
N PRO A 505 -21.57 -20.66 -4.61
CA PRO A 505 -21.49 -22.09 -4.93
C PRO A 505 -21.94 -22.41 -6.36
N GLU A 506 -22.84 -21.61 -6.93
CA GLU A 506 -23.35 -21.76 -8.29
C GLU A 506 -22.22 -21.70 -9.34
N ASP A 507 -21.16 -20.94 -9.10
CA ASP A 507 -19.99 -20.87 -10.00
C ASP A 507 -19.18 -22.16 -10.01
N PHE A 508 -19.32 -22.98 -8.97
CA PHE A 508 -18.74 -24.32 -8.89
C PHE A 508 -19.69 -25.40 -9.42
N GLY A 509 -20.87 -25.04 -9.92
CA GLY A 509 -21.91 -25.98 -10.34
C GLY A 509 -22.60 -26.70 -9.18
N LEU A 510 -22.67 -26.05 -8.02
CA LEU A 510 -23.27 -26.60 -6.80
C LEU A 510 -24.58 -25.88 -6.48
N ASP A 511 -25.68 -26.64 -6.34
CA ASP A 511 -27.02 -26.08 -6.05
C ASP A 511 -27.15 -25.61 -4.58
N ASN A 512 -26.39 -26.21 -3.66
CA ASN A 512 -26.44 -25.87 -2.22
C ASN A 512 -25.19 -26.35 -1.50
N VAL A 513 -24.50 -25.48 -0.74
CA VAL A 513 -23.31 -25.84 0.06
C VAL A 513 -23.66 -26.06 1.54
N HIS A 514 -24.88 -25.69 1.96
CA HIS A 514 -25.30 -25.79 3.36
C HIS A 514 -25.38 -27.22 3.91
N ASP A 515 -25.48 -28.22 3.03
CA ASP A 515 -25.41 -29.63 3.40
C ASP A 515 -23.98 -30.12 3.68
N LEU A 516 -22.97 -29.25 3.41
CA LEU A 516 -21.54 -29.49 3.59
C LEU A 516 -20.95 -28.59 4.70
N ALA A 517 -21.75 -28.23 5.69
CA ALA A 517 -21.33 -27.36 6.79
C ALA A 517 -19.99 -27.83 7.39
N PRO A 518 -19.04 -26.92 7.65
CA PRO A 518 -17.83 -27.28 8.35
C PRO A 518 -18.20 -27.84 9.73
N LYS A 519 -17.67 -28.99 10.09
CA LYS A 519 -17.67 -29.40 11.50
C LYS A 519 -17.02 -28.28 12.28
N ALA A 520 -17.80 -27.62 13.15
CA ALA A 520 -17.31 -26.58 14.03
C ALA A 520 -15.96 -27.02 14.60
N ALA A 521 -14.91 -26.22 14.39
CA ALA A 521 -13.64 -26.43 15.04
C ALA A 521 -13.92 -26.42 16.54
N ALA A 522 -13.74 -27.54 17.19
CA ALA A 522 -13.81 -27.60 18.65
C ALA A 522 -12.76 -26.64 19.19
N ALA A 523 -13.21 -25.78 20.11
CA ALA A 523 -12.51 -24.66 20.74
C ALA A 523 -11.15 -25.06 21.35
#